data_a021e6f12373f3b6aceb4d628df22435
#
_entry.id   a021e6f12373f3b6aceb4d628df22435
#
_cell.length_a   1.000
_cell.length_b   1.000
_cell.length_c   1.000
_cell.angle_alpha   90.00
_cell.angle_beta   90.00
_cell.angle_gamma   90.00
#
_symmetry.space_group_name_H-M   'P 1'
#
loop_
_entity.id
_entity.type
_entity.pdbx_description
1 polymer ?
#
loop_
_entity_poly.entity_id
_entity_poly.type
_entity_poly.pdbx_seq_one_letter_code
_entity_poly.pdbx_strand_id
1 'polypeptide(L)'
;EFDLEANSHAGAKGLMQLMPYTAKLVSKQAKLPYSKSRLTTDPEYNINLGSHYIAGLILEYDGAYPFAIAAYNAGPKRVRYWKKINKDPQKKQIDFVDWIELIKFKETRNYVQRVLENYNVYRYILEKKPIKMNNFFKDQPLF
;
A
#
# COMPACT_ATOMS: atom_id res chain seq x y z
N GLU A 1 6.71 -5.31 18.69
CA GLU A 1 8.14 -5.47 18.35
C GLU A 1 8.26 -5.63 16.84
N PHE A 2 9.16 -4.86 16.19
CA PHE A 2 9.33 -4.93 14.74
C PHE A 2 10.30 -6.07 14.41
N ASP A 3 9.84 -7.07 13.66
CA ASP A 3 10.65 -8.21 13.26
C ASP A 3 11.33 -7.92 11.90
N LEU A 4 12.66 -7.70 11.95
CA LEU A 4 13.48 -7.44 10.76
C LEU A 4 13.58 -8.66 9.84
N GLU A 5 13.50 -9.86 10.41
CA GLU A 5 13.62 -11.13 9.68
C GLU A 5 12.27 -11.69 9.24
N ALA A 6 11.17 -10.93 9.43
CA ALA A 6 9.84 -11.37 9.11
C ALA A 6 9.73 -11.91 7.68
N ASN A 7 9.19 -13.12 7.58
CA ASN A 7 8.92 -13.78 6.32
C ASN A 7 7.46 -14.23 6.30
N SER A 8 6.70 -13.80 5.29
CA SER A 8 5.34 -14.30 5.11
C SER A 8 5.33 -15.69 4.48
N HIS A 9 4.22 -16.41 4.60
CA HIS A 9 4.02 -17.69 3.91
C HIS A 9 4.17 -17.57 2.39
N ALA A 10 3.82 -16.43 1.81
CA ALA A 10 4.00 -16.14 0.39
C ALA A 10 5.42 -15.72 0.00
N GLY A 11 6.33 -15.55 0.97
CA GLY A 11 7.74 -15.20 0.73
C GLY A 11 8.04 -13.70 0.74
N ALA A 12 7.12 -12.85 1.22
CA ALA A 12 7.41 -11.43 1.47
C ALA A 12 8.39 -11.28 2.65
N LYS A 13 9.27 -10.29 2.59
CA LYS A 13 10.46 -10.18 3.45
C LYS A 13 10.58 -8.82 4.14
N GLY A 14 10.99 -8.88 5.41
CA GLY A 14 11.43 -7.72 6.21
C GLY A 14 10.31 -6.79 6.63
N LEU A 15 10.67 -5.62 7.15
CA LEU A 15 9.74 -4.67 7.78
C LEU A 15 8.60 -4.23 6.86
N MET A 16 8.87 -3.99 5.58
CA MET A 16 7.87 -3.56 4.59
C MET A 16 7.23 -4.73 3.83
N GLN A 17 7.56 -5.98 4.20
CA GLN A 17 7.01 -7.20 3.60
C GLN A 17 7.05 -7.20 2.07
N LEU A 18 8.23 -6.97 1.50
CA LEU A 18 8.44 -6.95 0.04
C LEU A 18 8.67 -8.35 -0.52
N MET A 19 7.96 -8.67 -1.59
CA MET A 19 8.29 -9.85 -2.41
C MET A 19 9.65 -9.63 -3.10
N PRO A 20 10.54 -10.64 -3.12
CA PRO A 20 11.85 -10.51 -3.78
C PRO A 20 11.78 -10.04 -5.24
N TYR A 21 10.78 -10.49 -5.98
CA TYR A 21 10.55 -10.03 -7.35
C TYR A 21 10.20 -8.53 -7.40
N THR A 22 9.32 -8.09 -6.54
CA THR A 22 8.94 -6.66 -6.43
C THR A 22 10.14 -5.81 -6.02
N ALA A 23 10.90 -6.25 -5.01
CA ALA A 23 12.11 -5.57 -4.57
C ALA A 23 13.14 -5.42 -5.69
N LYS A 24 13.33 -6.46 -6.52
CA LYS A 24 14.21 -6.41 -7.70
C LYS A 24 13.74 -5.39 -8.74
N LEU A 25 12.44 -5.34 -9.00
CA LEU A 25 11.87 -4.37 -9.95
C LEU A 25 12.04 -2.94 -9.44
N VAL A 26 11.69 -2.71 -8.18
CA VAL A 26 11.77 -1.38 -7.54
C VAL A 26 13.22 -0.91 -7.42
N SER A 27 14.16 -1.80 -7.06
CA SER A 27 15.59 -1.44 -7.00
C SER A 27 16.11 -0.93 -8.34
N LYS A 28 15.68 -1.56 -9.44
CA LYS A 28 16.03 -1.10 -10.80
C LYS A 28 15.44 0.29 -11.09
N GLN A 29 14.18 0.52 -10.72
CA GLN A 29 13.53 1.83 -10.91
C GLN A 29 14.17 2.92 -10.07
N ALA A 30 14.52 2.62 -8.82
CA ALA A 30 15.18 3.52 -7.88
C ALA A 30 16.70 3.67 -8.13
N LYS A 31 17.26 2.96 -9.12
CA LYS A 31 18.72 2.90 -9.43
C LYS A 31 19.56 2.44 -8.21
N LEU A 32 19.01 1.51 -7.43
CA LEU A 32 19.67 0.91 -6.28
C LEU A 32 20.14 -0.51 -6.63
N PRO A 33 21.28 -0.98 -6.06
CA PRO A 33 21.68 -2.37 -6.23
C PRO A 33 20.68 -3.32 -5.57
N TYR A 34 20.29 -4.38 -6.27
CA TYR A 34 19.41 -5.40 -5.68
C TYR A 34 20.19 -6.40 -4.83
N SER A 35 19.72 -6.64 -3.62
CA SER A 35 20.20 -7.68 -2.71
C SER A 35 19.06 -8.34 -1.95
N LYS A 36 18.82 -9.62 -2.22
CA LYS A 36 17.78 -10.40 -1.54
C LYS A 36 18.04 -10.54 -0.04
N SER A 37 19.30 -10.73 0.35
CA SER A 37 19.69 -10.89 1.76
C SER A 37 19.46 -9.61 2.57
N ARG A 38 19.74 -8.45 1.98
CA ARG A 38 19.54 -7.16 2.66
C ARG A 38 18.06 -6.86 2.96
N LEU A 39 17.11 -7.53 2.33
CA LEU A 39 15.69 -7.35 2.66
C LEU A 39 15.35 -7.73 4.10
N THR A 40 16.11 -8.64 4.71
CA THR A 40 15.92 -9.08 6.11
C THR A 40 17.05 -8.68 7.04
N THR A 41 18.21 -8.29 6.53
CA THR A 41 19.39 -7.93 7.34
C THR A 41 19.65 -6.43 7.41
N ASP A 42 19.04 -5.65 6.53
CA ASP A 42 19.23 -4.19 6.42
C ASP A 42 17.88 -3.49 6.42
N PRO A 43 17.40 -3.02 7.59
CA PRO A 43 16.09 -2.39 7.70
C PRO A 43 15.98 -1.10 6.88
N GLU A 44 17.04 -0.32 6.78
CA GLU A 44 17.06 0.92 6.00
C GLU A 44 16.89 0.63 4.51
N TYR A 45 17.56 -0.39 4.00
CA TYR A 45 17.40 -0.86 2.62
C TYR A 45 15.98 -1.33 2.34
N ASN A 46 15.39 -2.12 3.25
CA ASN A 46 14.01 -2.62 3.11
C ASN A 46 13.00 -1.46 3.09
N ILE A 47 13.09 -0.52 4.04
CA ILE A 47 12.22 0.66 4.14
C ILE A 47 12.38 1.54 2.90
N ASN A 48 13.59 1.75 2.41
CA ASN A 48 13.85 2.56 1.23
C ASN A 48 13.14 1.97 0.01
N LEU A 49 13.30 0.69 -0.27
CA LEU A 49 12.61 0.03 -1.38
C LEU A 49 11.10 0.01 -1.21
N GLY A 50 10.59 -0.28 -0.02
CA GLY A 50 9.16 -0.27 0.27
C GLY A 50 8.53 1.12 0.09
N SER A 51 9.23 2.16 0.50
CA SER A 51 8.80 3.55 0.33
C SER A 51 8.75 3.95 -1.14
N HIS A 52 9.76 3.59 -1.93
CA HIS A 52 9.73 3.79 -3.39
C HIS A 52 8.57 3.05 -4.05
N TYR A 53 8.29 1.83 -3.62
CA TYR A 53 7.20 1.04 -4.19
C TYR A 53 5.84 1.66 -3.92
N ILE A 54 5.53 1.98 -2.64
CA ILE A 54 4.23 2.60 -2.31
C ILE A 54 4.06 3.97 -2.96
N ALA A 55 5.11 4.78 -3.01
CA ALA A 55 5.08 6.08 -3.68
C ALA A 55 4.77 5.95 -5.18
N GLY A 56 5.39 4.98 -5.84
CA GLY A 56 5.10 4.67 -7.25
C GLY A 56 3.65 4.24 -7.47
N LEU A 57 3.09 3.41 -6.59
CA LEU A 57 1.69 3.00 -6.65
C LEU A 57 0.72 4.18 -6.41
N ILE A 58 1.04 5.07 -5.47
CA ILE A 58 0.22 6.26 -5.23
C ILE A 58 0.16 7.14 -6.48
N LEU A 59 1.29 7.33 -7.17
CA LEU A 59 1.34 8.06 -8.44
C LEU A 59 0.57 7.33 -9.55
N GLU A 60 0.72 6.01 -9.67
CA GLU A 60 0.02 5.18 -10.67
C GLU A 60 -1.51 5.29 -10.54
N TYR A 61 -2.00 5.45 -9.32
CA TYR A 61 -3.44 5.57 -9.03
C TYR A 61 -3.91 7.00 -8.78
N ASP A 62 -3.19 8.01 -9.24
CA ASP A 62 -3.57 9.43 -9.12
C ASP A 62 -3.90 9.86 -7.69
N GLY A 63 -3.16 9.37 -6.72
CA GLY A 63 -3.33 9.70 -5.31
C GLY A 63 -4.42 8.89 -4.59
N ALA A 64 -5.06 7.92 -5.24
CA ALA A 64 -6.07 7.06 -4.62
C ALA A 64 -5.41 6.03 -3.67
N TYR A 65 -5.22 6.39 -2.42
CA TYR A 65 -4.61 5.52 -1.41
C TYR A 65 -5.23 4.14 -1.26
N PRO A 66 -6.56 3.97 -1.28
CA PRO A 66 -7.13 2.63 -1.16
C PRO A 66 -6.63 1.70 -2.26
N PHE A 67 -6.50 2.18 -3.48
CA PHE A 67 -5.96 1.39 -4.59
C PHE A 67 -4.47 1.10 -4.42
N ALA A 68 -3.67 2.10 -4.04
CA ALA A 68 -2.25 1.94 -3.83
C ALA A 68 -1.95 0.93 -2.70
N ILE A 69 -2.66 1.02 -1.58
CA ILE A 69 -2.51 0.10 -0.43
C ILE A 69 -2.96 -1.31 -0.80
N ALA A 70 -4.10 -1.45 -1.50
CA ALA A 70 -4.56 -2.76 -1.98
C ALA A 70 -3.58 -3.37 -2.99
N ALA A 71 -3.01 -2.56 -3.89
CA ALA A 71 -2.00 -3.00 -4.86
C ALA A 71 -0.67 -3.38 -4.19
N TYR A 72 -0.28 -2.67 -3.15
CA TYR A 72 0.90 -3.01 -2.35
C TYR A 72 0.78 -4.40 -1.74
N ASN A 73 -0.37 -4.74 -1.18
CA ASN A 73 -0.63 -6.03 -0.53
C ASN A 73 -0.91 -7.16 -1.54
N ALA A 74 -1.79 -6.93 -2.51
CA ALA A 74 -2.30 -7.99 -3.40
C ALA A 74 -1.77 -7.90 -4.85
N GLY A 75 -1.06 -6.83 -5.19
CA GLY A 75 -0.55 -6.55 -6.52
C GLY A 75 -1.50 -5.73 -7.41
N PRO A 76 -0.93 -4.92 -8.34
CA PRO A 76 -1.72 -4.03 -9.21
C PRO A 76 -2.70 -4.79 -10.12
N LYS A 77 -2.34 -6.00 -10.54
CA LYS A 77 -3.22 -6.85 -11.38
C LYS A 77 -4.55 -7.17 -10.70
N ARG A 78 -4.52 -7.43 -9.38
CA ARG A 78 -5.72 -7.67 -8.58
C ARG A 78 -6.58 -6.43 -8.47
N VAL A 79 -5.98 -5.28 -8.23
CA VAL A 79 -6.71 -4.00 -8.15
C VAL A 79 -7.41 -3.69 -9.47
N ARG A 80 -6.73 -3.86 -10.61
CA ARG A 80 -7.36 -3.69 -11.94
C ARG A 80 -8.59 -4.60 -12.12
N TYR A 81 -8.48 -5.85 -11.68
CA TYR A 81 -9.59 -6.79 -11.72
C TYR A 81 -10.76 -6.34 -10.81
N TRP A 82 -10.46 -5.94 -9.56
CA TRP A 82 -11.50 -5.48 -8.63
C TRP A 82 -12.17 -4.18 -9.08
N LYS A 83 -11.44 -3.24 -9.68
CA LYS A 83 -12.03 -2.05 -10.30
C LYS A 83 -13.05 -2.42 -11.40
N LYS A 84 -12.77 -3.49 -12.14
CA LYS A 84 -13.68 -3.95 -13.19
C LYS A 84 -14.95 -4.58 -12.64
N ILE A 85 -14.84 -5.47 -11.64
CA ILE A 85 -15.97 -6.25 -11.12
C ILE A 85 -16.79 -5.53 -10.07
N ASN A 86 -16.17 -4.65 -9.28
CA ASN A 86 -16.80 -3.95 -8.15
C ASN A 86 -17.14 -2.48 -8.50
N LYS A 87 -17.09 -2.11 -9.77
CA LYS A 87 -17.16 -0.72 -10.25
C LYS A 87 -15.93 0.10 -9.82
N ASP A 88 -15.79 1.30 -10.34
CA ASP A 88 -14.60 2.14 -10.15
C ASP A 88 -14.95 3.43 -9.40
N PRO A 89 -14.47 3.61 -8.17
CA PRO A 89 -14.66 4.84 -7.40
C PRO A 89 -14.11 6.10 -8.08
N GLN A 90 -13.02 6.00 -8.83
CA GLN A 90 -12.46 7.15 -9.58
C GLN A 90 -13.39 7.61 -10.69
N LYS A 91 -14.26 6.73 -11.19
CA LYS A 91 -15.33 7.06 -12.15
C LYS A 91 -16.65 7.42 -11.49
N LYS A 92 -16.66 7.61 -10.16
CA LYS A 92 -17.86 7.93 -9.37
C LYS A 92 -18.99 6.89 -9.48
N GLN A 93 -18.63 5.64 -9.77
CA GLN A 93 -19.59 4.52 -9.90
C GLN A 93 -19.95 3.89 -8.55
N ILE A 94 -19.11 4.11 -7.55
CA ILE A 94 -19.23 3.58 -6.18
C ILE A 94 -18.36 4.42 -5.24
N ASP A 95 -18.67 4.47 -3.96
CA ASP A 95 -17.80 5.07 -2.95
C ASP A 95 -16.58 4.20 -2.65
N PHE A 96 -15.46 4.82 -2.26
CA PHE A 96 -14.25 4.08 -1.87
C PHE A 96 -14.47 3.16 -0.67
N VAL A 97 -15.27 3.57 0.30
CA VAL A 97 -15.59 2.74 1.48
C VAL A 97 -16.29 1.45 1.03
N ASP A 98 -17.30 1.56 0.20
CA ASP A 98 -18.03 0.41 -0.34
C ASP A 98 -17.13 -0.46 -1.22
N TRP A 99 -16.26 0.16 -2.02
CA TRP A 99 -15.30 -0.59 -2.84
C TRP A 99 -14.33 -1.41 -1.99
N ILE A 100 -13.83 -0.86 -0.88
CA ILE A 100 -12.97 -1.58 0.07
C ILE A 100 -13.71 -2.79 0.66
N GLU A 101 -14.97 -2.62 1.05
CA GLU A 101 -15.79 -3.71 1.59
C GLU A 101 -16.02 -4.84 0.56
N LEU A 102 -16.05 -4.52 -0.73
CA LEU A 102 -16.20 -5.49 -1.81
C LEU A 102 -14.92 -6.22 -2.20
N ILE A 103 -13.77 -5.89 -1.62
CA ILE A 103 -12.52 -6.63 -1.84
C ILE A 103 -12.72 -8.08 -1.35
N LYS A 104 -12.66 -9.04 -2.28
CA LYS A 104 -12.90 -10.46 -1.98
C LYS A 104 -11.84 -11.07 -1.05
N PHE A 105 -10.59 -10.62 -1.14
CA PHE A 105 -9.52 -11.09 -0.28
C PHE A 105 -9.65 -10.44 1.10
N LYS A 106 -10.11 -11.23 2.08
CA LYS A 106 -10.29 -10.77 3.46
C LYS A 106 -9.01 -10.17 4.04
N GLU A 107 -7.85 -10.78 3.76
CA GLU A 107 -6.55 -10.27 4.19
C GLU A 107 -6.29 -8.87 3.62
N THR A 108 -6.46 -8.67 2.31
CA THR A 108 -6.24 -7.38 1.66
C THR A 108 -7.25 -6.34 2.13
N ARG A 109 -8.52 -6.71 2.27
CA ARG A 109 -9.55 -5.82 2.79
C ARG A 109 -9.20 -5.30 4.19
N ASN A 110 -8.85 -6.20 5.09
CA ASN A 110 -8.45 -5.85 6.45
C ASN A 110 -7.14 -5.03 6.47
N TYR A 111 -6.21 -5.33 5.57
CA TYR A 111 -4.96 -4.60 5.42
C TYR A 111 -5.23 -3.15 5.02
N VAL A 112 -6.05 -2.93 3.99
CA VAL A 112 -6.42 -1.57 3.53
C VAL A 112 -7.07 -0.77 4.66
N GLN A 113 -8.04 -1.36 5.36
CA GLN A 113 -8.73 -0.72 6.48
C GLN A 113 -7.75 -0.31 7.59
N ARG A 114 -6.90 -1.25 8.05
CA ARG A 114 -5.93 -0.96 9.13
C ARG A 114 -4.89 0.09 8.74
N VAL A 115 -4.39 0.05 7.52
CA VAL A 115 -3.40 1.05 7.07
C VAL A 115 -4.02 2.44 7.03
N LEU A 116 -5.26 2.57 6.53
CA LEU A 116 -5.97 3.85 6.49
C LEU A 116 -6.29 4.37 7.89
N GLU A 117 -6.76 3.50 8.80
CA GLU A 117 -7.01 3.85 10.20
C GLU A 117 -5.72 4.32 10.89
N ASN A 118 -4.63 3.56 10.77
CA ASN A 118 -3.34 3.92 11.36
C ASN A 118 -2.80 5.22 10.78
N TYR A 119 -2.91 5.43 9.47
CA TYR A 119 -2.49 6.67 8.84
C TYR A 119 -3.26 7.87 9.40
N ASN A 120 -4.57 7.75 9.61
CA ASN A 120 -5.39 8.79 10.21
C ASN A 120 -4.98 9.08 11.67
N VAL A 121 -4.69 8.03 12.46
CA VAL A 121 -4.17 8.18 13.84
C VAL A 121 -2.82 8.88 13.85
N TYR A 122 -1.88 8.48 12.99
CA TYR A 122 -0.57 9.14 12.90
C TYR A 122 -0.68 10.60 12.46
N ARG A 123 -1.53 10.91 11.51
CA ARG A 123 -1.81 12.30 11.13
C ARG A 123 -2.37 13.11 12.28
N TYR A 124 -3.29 12.55 13.06
CA TYR A 124 -3.82 13.21 14.24
C TYR A 124 -2.74 13.49 15.29
N ILE A 125 -1.86 12.52 15.55
CA ILE A 125 -0.76 12.67 16.51
C ILE A 125 0.22 13.75 16.06
N LEU A 126 0.58 13.76 14.77
CA LEU A 126 1.61 14.64 14.23
C LEU A 126 1.09 16.05 13.91
N GLU A 127 -0.09 16.16 13.36
CA GLU A 127 -0.66 17.41 12.84
C GLU A 127 -1.78 17.97 13.73
N LYS A 128 -2.24 17.20 14.72
CA LYS A 128 -3.42 17.49 15.59
C LYS A 128 -4.69 17.84 14.82
N LYS A 129 -4.83 17.31 13.61
CA LYS A 129 -5.97 17.54 12.72
C LYS A 129 -6.55 16.20 12.25
N PRO A 130 -7.62 15.69 12.94
CA PRO A 130 -8.28 14.48 12.44
C PRO A 130 -8.99 14.79 11.11
N ILE A 131 -8.80 13.93 10.13
CA ILE A 131 -9.59 13.94 8.91
C ILE A 131 -10.74 12.94 9.11
N LYS A 132 -11.98 13.41 8.95
CA LYS A 132 -13.13 12.50 8.89
C LYS A 132 -12.91 11.54 7.71
N MET A 133 -13.15 10.24 7.91
CA MET A 133 -12.92 9.19 6.92
C MET A 133 -13.53 9.54 5.54
N ASN A 134 -14.73 10.14 5.53
CA ASN A 134 -15.41 10.57 4.29
C ASN A 134 -14.68 11.70 3.54
N ASN A 135 -13.86 12.50 4.22
CA ASN A 135 -13.07 13.56 3.58
C ASN A 135 -11.74 13.05 3.04
N PHE A 136 -11.32 11.86 3.48
CA PHE A 136 -10.09 11.21 3.06
C PHE A 136 -10.12 10.79 1.59
N PHE A 137 -11.31 10.59 1.05
CA PHE A 137 -11.55 10.08 -0.30
C PHE A 137 -12.11 11.13 -1.26
N LYS A 138 -12.30 12.36 -0.79
CA LYS A 138 -12.78 13.47 -1.62
C LYS A 138 -11.60 14.25 -2.18
N ASP A 139 -11.34 14.06 -3.47
CA ASP A 139 -10.65 14.95 -4.43
C ASP A 139 -9.44 15.78 -3.94
N GLN A 140 -8.79 15.41 -2.84
CA GLN A 140 -7.57 16.09 -2.41
C GLN A 140 -6.38 15.17 -2.66
N PRO A 141 -5.37 15.63 -3.42
CA PRO A 141 -4.07 15.00 -3.35
C PRO A 141 -3.63 15.05 -1.88
N LEU A 142 -3.32 13.89 -1.32
CA LEU A 142 -2.92 13.74 0.07
C LEU A 142 -1.49 14.24 0.33
N PHE A 143 -0.96 14.98 -0.60
CA PHE A 143 0.31 15.68 -0.53
C PHE A 143 0.16 17.15 -0.95
#